data_e8fc0c637b858e9ed9773e9df93ccbd1
#
_entry.id   e8fc0c637b858e9ed9773e9df93ccbd1
#
_cell.length_a   1.000
_cell.length_b   1.000
_cell.length_c   1.000
_cell.angle_alpha   90.00
_cell.angle_beta   90.00
_cell.angle_gamma   90.00
#
_symmetry.space_group_name_H-M   'P 1'
#
loop_
_entity.id
_entity.type
_entity.pdbx_description
1 polymer ?
#
loop_
_entity_poly.entity_id
_entity_poly.type
_entity_poly.pdbx_seq_one_letter_code
_entity_poly.pdbx_strand_id
1 'polypeptide(L)'
;MSGDLQAWVGRTETRRDTIGTERAVSLRATLDDAGEILADGDALPPLWHWLYFWDIAPRSGLGRDGHLALGEFLPPVGPARRMWAGSRVSFPGVLRLGEPATRVSTIENVTEKTGRSGRLVFVTVRHEISGGAGLAIVDEHDIVYREDT
;
A
#
# COMPACT_ATOMS: atom_id res chain seq x y z
N MET A 1 18.76 -1.94 18.29
CA MET A 1 18.29 -0.78 19.02
C MET A 1 16.99 -0.32 18.40
N SER A 2 15.97 -0.25 19.19
CA SER A 2 14.64 0.05 18.70
C SER A 2 14.52 1.46 18.11
N GLY A 3 15.55 2.29 18.18
CA GLY A 3 15.44 3.65 17.74
C GLY A 3 14.08 4.22 18.19
N ASP A 4 13.84 5.41 18.09
CA ASP A 4 12.51 5.92 18.41
C ASP A 4 11.57 5.68 17.21
N LEU A 5 11.02 4.45 17.11
CA LEU A 5 10.07 4.11 16.05
C LEU A 5 8.82 4.97 16.11
N GLN A 6 8.49 5.51 17.29
CA GLN A 6 7.35 6.42 17.44
C GLN A 6 7.54 7.73 16.68
N ALA A 7 8.79 8.14 16.43
CA ALA A 7 9.07 9.32 15.63
C ALA A 7 8.64 9.21 14.18
N TRP A 8 8.36 7.98 13.71
CA TRP A 8 7.89 7.71 12.36
C TRP A 8 6.39 7.92 12.21
N VAL A 9 5.63 7.93 13.31
CA VAL A 9 4.20 8.19 13.29
C VAL A 9 3.94 9.61 12.78
N GLY A 10 3.01 9.72 11.84
CA GLY A 10 2.68 10.98 11.18
C GLY A 10 3.48 11.27 9.91
N ARG A 11 4.48 10.44 9.60
CA ARG A 11 5.25 10.57 8.35
C ARG A 11 4.36 10.28 7.16
N THR A 12 4.46 11.10 6.12
CA THR A 12 3.64 10.98 4.92
C THR A 12 4.49 10.77 3.67
N GLU A 13 3.87 10.14 2.69
CA GLU A 13 4.43 9.97 1.35
C GLU A 13 3.31 10.19 0.35
N THR A 14 3.59 10.91 -0.74
CA THR A 14 2.62 11.15 -1.81
C THR A 14 3.13 10.51 -3.09
N ARG A 15 2.26 9.73 -3.73
CA ARG A 15 2.52 9.15 -5.05
C ARG A 15 1.40 9.49 -6.01
N ARG A 16 1.76 9.64 -7.27
CA ARG A 16 0.82 9.90 -8.36
C ARG A 16 0.90 8.78 -9.37
N ASP A 17 -0.25 8.47 -9.95
CA ASP A 17 -0.34 7.48 -11.02
C ASP A 17 -1.51 7.85 -11.92
N THR A 18 -1.60 7.22 -13.06
CA THR A 18 -2.78 7.23 -13.90
C THR A 18 -3.49 5.91 -13.72
N ILE A 19 -4.81 5.92 -13.52
CA ILE A 19 -5.61 4.70 -13.40
C ILE A 19 -5.83 4.12 -14.79
N GLY A 20 -4.74 3.62 -15.39
CA GLY A 20 -4.75 3.15 -16.77
C GLY A 20 -5.64 1.92 -16.97
N THR A 21 -6.38 1.93 -18.05
CA THR A 21 -7.30 0.84 -18.41
C THR A 21 -6.58 -0.47 -18.66
N GLU A 22 -5.34 -0.44 -19.14
CA GLU A 22 -4.57 -1.63 -19.49
C GLU A 22 -4.36 -2.58 -18.31
N ARG A 23 -4.04 -2.06 -17.12
CA ARG A 23 -3.85 -2.90 -15.93
C ARG A 23 -5.15 -3.58 -15.52
N ALA A 24 -6.27 -2.87 -15.60
CA ALA A 24 -7.58 -3.41 -15.28
C ALA A 24 -7.99 -4.51 -16.26
N VAL A 25 -7.78 -4.29 -17.55
CA VAL A 25 -8.04 -5.30 -18.59
C VAL A 25 -7.16 -6.53 -18.37
N SER A 26 -5.90 -6.34 -18.02
CA SER A 26 -4.97 -7.44 -17.74
C SER A 26 -5.40 -8.27 -16.53
N LEU A 27 -5.85 -7.63 -15.45
CA LEU A 27 -6.36 -8.36 -14.29
C LEU A 27 -7.63 -9.14 -14.64
N ARG A 28 -8.55 -8.53 -15.38
CA ARG A 28 -9.76 -9.21 -15.82
C ARG A 28 -9.43 -10.47 -16.62
N ALA A 29 -8.47 -10.39 -17.54
CA ALA A 29 -8.01 -11.55 -18.29
C ALA A 29 -7.38 -12.61 -17.38
N THR A 30 -6.58 -12.21 -16.40
CA THR A 30 -5.96 -13.10 -15.43
C THR A 30 -7.02 -13.85 -14.59
N LEU A 31 -8.11 -13.19 -14.27
CA LEU A 31 -9.22 -13.77 -13.51
C LEU A 31 -10.18 -14.58 -14.40
N ASP A 32 -9.92 -14.66 -15.70
CA ASP A 32 -10.80 -15.31 -16.68
C ASP A 32 -12.24 -14.78 -16.59
N ASP A 33 -12.39 -13.48 -16.35
CA ASP A 33 -13.68 -12.82 -16.26
C ASP A 33 -14.12 -12.34 -17.65
N ALA A 34 -15.16 -12.96 -18.18
CA ALA A 34 -15.74 -12.65 -19.49
C ALA A 34 -16.76 -11.50 -19.45
N GLY A 35 -16.76 -10.69 -18.38
CA GLY A 35 -17.67 -9.57 -18.23
C GLY A 35 -17.48 -8.47 -19.27
N GLU A 36 -18.19 -7.37 -19.11
CA GLU A 36 -18.13 -6.24 -20.04
C GLU A 36 -16.71 -5.72 -20.20
N ILE A 37 -16.40 -5.23 -21.39
CA ILE A 37 -15.11 -4.61 -21.69
C ILE A 37 -14.96 -3.33 -20.85
N LEU A 38 -13.89 -3.24 -20.09
CA LEU A 38 -13.55 -2.03 -19.34
C LEU A 38 -12.97 -0.98 -20.29
N ALA A 39 -13.44 0.24 -20.16
CA ALA A 39 -13.02 1.37 -20.98
C ALA A 39 -12.77 2.60 -20.11
N ASP A 40 -12.08 3.59 -20.65
CA ASP A 40 -11.86 4.87 -19.99
C ASP A 40 -13.19 5.49 -19.55
N GLY A 41 -13.23 6.03 -18.36
CA GLY A 41 -14.43 6.59 -17.74
C GLY A 41 -15.23 5.60 -16.90
N ASP A 42 -15.02 4.31 -17.05
CA ASP A 42 -15.67 3.31 -16.21
C ASP A 42 -15.12 3.35 -14.78
N ALA A 43 -15.98 2.97 -13.83
CA ALA A 43 -15.57 2.87 -12.45
C ALA A 43 -14.56 1.73 -12.26
N LEU A 44 -13.50 2.02 -11.52
CA LEU A 44 -12.56 0.98 -11.10
C LEU A 44 -13.26 0.08 -10.08
N PRO A 45 -13.26 -1.25 -10.30
CA PRO A 45 -13.87 -2.16 -9.33
C PRO A 45 -13.20 -2.06 -7.94
N PRO A 46 -13.95 -2.32 -6.85
CA PRO A 46 -13.41 -2.29 -5.50
C PRO A 46 -12.19 -3.20 -5.34
N LEU A 47 -11.17 -2.72 -4.64
CA LEU A 47 -9.88 -3.34 -4.37
C LEU A 47 -8.91 -3.39 -5.57
N TRP A 48 -9.36 -3.04 -6.76
CA TRP A 48 -8.47 -3.02 -7.93
C TRP A 48 -7.47 -1.86 -7.90
N HIS A 49 -7.62 -0.93 -6.96
CA HIS A 49 -6.63 0.13 -6.72
C HIS A 49 -5.26 -0.44 -6.34
N TRP A 50 -5.18 -1.70 -5.86
CA TRP A 50 -3.91 -2.36 -5.57
C TRP A 50 -3.07 -2.66 -6.81
N LEU A 51 -3.63 -2.51 -8.02
CA LEU A 51 -2.90 -2.61 -9.28
C LEU A 51 -2.05 -1.37 -9.59
N TYR A 52 -2.23 -0.31 -8.86
CA TYR A 52 -1.66 1.00 -9.17
C TYR A 52 -0.70 1.46 -8.08
N PHE A 53 -0.01 2.57 -8.34
CA PHE A 53 0.96 3.16 -7.42
C PHE A 53 2.10 2.21 -7.08
N TRP A 54 2.61 1.52 -8.07
CA TRP A 54 3.71 0.58 -7.88
C TRP A 54 4.98 1.29 -7.42
N ASP A 55 5.67 0.67 -6.48
CA ASP A 55 6.99 1.11 -6.08
C ASP A 55 7.99 0.70 -7.15
N ILE A 56 8.63 1.71 -7.75
CA ILE A 56 9.63 1.49 -8.79
C ILE A 56 10.97 1.95 -8.22
N ALA A 57 11.87 1.00 -8.04
CA ALA A 57 13.20 1.28 -7.52
C ALA A 57 14.23 0.36 -8.18
N PRO A 58 15.49 0.81 -8.30
CA PRO A 58 16.56 -0.06 -8.74
C PRO A 58 16.77 -1.17 -7.71
N ARG A 59 17.32 -2.30 -8.14
CA ARG A 59 17.58 -3.44 -7.26
C ARG A 59 18.34 -3.05 -5.99
N SER A 60 19.27 -2.11 -6.09
CA SER A 60 20.04 -1.60 -4.96
C SER A 60 19.20 -0.87 -3.91
N GLY A 61 18.00 -0.44 -4.27
CA GLY A 61 17.05 0.20 -3.35
C GLY A 61 16.03 -0.76 -2.73
N LEU A 62 16.18 -2.06 -2.99
CA LEU A 62 15.28 -3.08 -2.47
C LEU A 62 15.91 -3.82 -1.29
N GLY A 63 15.07 -4.24 -0.35
CA GLY A 63 15.46 -5.17 0.70
C GLY A 63 15.55 -6.59 0.17
N ARG A 64 16.00 -7.51 1.02
CA ARG A 64 16.18 -8.93 0.66
C ARG A 64 14.88 -9.63 0.27
N ASP A 65 13.74 -9.11 0.70
CA ASP A 65 12.40 -9.64 0.40
C ASP A 65 11.78 -9.05 -0.87
N GLY A 66 12.52 -8.18 -1.58
CA GLY A 66 12.05 -7.54 -2.80
C GLY A 66 11.19 -6.30 -2.59
N HIS A 67 10.86 -5.96 -1.35
CA HIS A 67 10.20 -4.69 -1.04
C HIS A 67 11.22 -3.54 -1.02
N LEU A 68 10.75 -2.29 -1.08
CA LEU A 68 11.61 -1.14 -0.85
C LEU A 68 12.37 -1.28 0.47
N ALA A 69 13.63 -0.87 0.47
CA ALA A 69 14.42 -0.87 1.68
C ALA A 69 13.75 0.00 2.75
N LEU A 70 13.82 -0.46 4.01
CA LEU A 70 13.25 0.28 5.13
C LEU A 70 14.11 1.50 5.47
N GLY A 71 13.50 2.50 6.11
CA GLY A 71 14.17 3.69 6.58
C GLY A 71 13.96 4.93 5.72
N GLU A 72 13.24 4.82 4.60
CA GLU A 72 12.80 5.98 3.83
C GLU A 72 11.41 6.42 4.24
N PHE A 73 10.39 5.62 3.95
CA PHE A 73 9.03 5.86 4.42
C PHE A 73 8.67 4.96 5.59
N LEU A 74 8.80 3.63 5.41
CA LEU A 74 8.54 2.68 6.49
C LEU A 74 9.69 2.67 7.50
N PRO A 75 9.41 2.51 8.81
CA PRO A 75 10.43 2.60 9.83
C PRO A 75 11.48 1.48 9.74
N PRO A 76 12.74 1.75 10.10
CA PRO A 76 13.82 0.77 10.06
C PRO A 76 13.73 -0.20 11.24
N VAL A 77 12.92 -1.22 11.12
CA VAL A 77 12.64 -2.19 12.20
C VAL A 77 13.76 -3.22 12.41
N GLY A 78 14.82 -3.18 11.59
CA GLY A 78 15.90 -4.17 11.62
C GLY A 78 15.59 -5.41 10.78
N PRO A 79 16.45 -6.45 10.83
CA PRO A 79 16.22 -7.69 10.10
C PRO A 79 14.94 -8.37 10.57
N ALA A 80 13.97 -8.47 9.69
CA ALA A 80 12.66 -8.99 10.01
C ALA A 80 11.94 -9.50 8.77
N ARG A 81 10.99 -10.40 8.98
CA ARG A 81 10.05 -10.81 7.95
C ARG A 81 8.85 -9.86 7.96
N ARG A 82 8.52 -9.36 6.80
CA ARG A 82 7.34 -8.53 6.62
C ARG A 82 6.15 -9.40 6.26
N MET A 83 5.04 -9.20 6.95
CA MET A 83 3.79 -9.88 6.66
C MET A 83 2.65 -8.87 6.63
N TRP A 84 1.70 -9.10 5.73
CA TRP A 84 0.44 -8.38 5.76
C TRP A 84 -0.45 -8.98 6.84
N ALA A 85 -0.92 -8.17 7.77
CA ALA A 85 -1.76 -8.63 8.87
C ALA A 85 -3.25 -8.40 8.60
N GLY A 86 -3.58 -7.35 7.87
CA GLY A 86 -4.95 -7.04 7.53
C GLY A 86 -5.11 -5.67 6.90
N SER A 87 -6.31 -5.39 6.43
CA SER A 87 -6.68 -4.09 5.90
C SER A 87 -8.10 -3.74 6.26
N ARG A 88 -8.35 -2.44 6.35
CA ARG A 88 -9.69 -1.86 6.47
C ARG A 88 -9.84 -0.87 5.34
N VAL A 89 -10.76 -1.15 4.44
CA VAL A 89 -10.94 -0.33 3.22
C VAL A 89 -12.34 0.25 3.19
N SER A 90 -12.42 1.54 2.94
CA SER A 90 -13.69 2.23 2.68
C SER A 90 -13.63 2.97 1.35
N PHE A 91 -14.78 3.13 0.73
CA PHE A 91 -14.93 3.70 -0.60
C PHE A 91 -15.88 4.91 -0.56
N PRO A 92 -15.42 6.08 -0.05
CA PRO A 92 -16.26 7.28 -0.03
C PRO A 92 -16.57 7.84 -1.42
N GLY A 93 -15.81 7.44 -2.44
CA GLY A 93 -15.99 7.88 -3.81
C GLY A 93 -15.63 6.78 -4.80
N VAL A 94 -15.40 7.16 -6.05
CA VAL A 94 -15.10 6.24 -7.14
C VAL A 94 -13.90 6.75 -7.92
N LEU A 95 -12.93 5.88 -8.17
CA LEU A 95 -11.89 6.14 -9.18
C LEU A 95 -12.40 5.67 -10.53
N ARG A 96 -12.03 6.41 -11.58
CA ARG A 96 -12.41 6.08 -12.95
C ARG A 96 -11.19 5.74 -13.78
N LEU A 97 -11.35 4.77 -14.66
CA LEU A 97 -10.30 4.38 -15.60
C LEU A 97 -9.92 5.57 -16.48
N GLY A 98 -8.62 5.72 -16.70
CA GLY A 98 -8.05 6.77 -17.54
C GLY A 98 -7.72 8.07 -16.79
N GLU A 99 -8.18 8.26 -15.55
CA GLU A 99 -7.94 9.50 -14.81
C GLU A 99 -6.63 9.48 -14.02
N PRO A 100 -6.02 10.66 -13.82
CA PRO A 100 -4.92 10.78 -12.87
C PRO A 100 -5.45 10.63 -11.43
N ALA A 101 -4.64 10.03 -10.57
CA ALA A 101 -4.97 9.85 -9.17
C ALA A 101 -3.73 10.09 -8.29
N THR A 102 -3.99 10.43 -7.04
CA THR A 102 -2.97 10.70 -6.03
C THR A 102 -3.23 9.84 -4.81
N ARG A 103 -2.17 9.20 -4.31
CA ARG A 103 -2.20 8.46 -3.05
C ARG A 103 -1.34 9.18 -2.03
N VAL A 104 -1.95 9.57 -0.92
CA VAL A 104 -1.24 10.07 0.25
C VAL A 104 -1.21 8.96 1.28
N SER A 105 -0.02 8.54 1.67
CA SER A 105 0.18 7.49 2.66
C SER A 105 0.73 8.11 3.93
N THR A 106 0.15 7.74 5.06
CA THR A 106 0.55 8.24 6.38
C THR A 106 0.79 7.07 7.30
N ILE A 107 1.91 7.06 8.01
CA ILE A 107 2.14 6.12 9.09
C ILE A 107 1.27 6.55 10.27
N GLU A 108 0.24 5.78 10.53
CA GLU A 108 -0.78 6.12 11.53
C GLU A 108 -0.42 5.61 12.91
N ASN A 109 0.23 4.45 12.98
CA ASN A 109 0.61 3.85 14.25
C ASN A 109 1.82 2.94 14.08
N VAL A 110 2.65 2.88 15.11
CA VAL A 110 3.74 1.91 15.23
C VAL A 110 3.68 1.35 16.64
N THR A 111 3.50 0.04 16.76
CA THR A 111 3.41 -0.65 18.04
C THR A 111 4.42 -1.79 18.09
N GLU A 112 5.21 -1.81 19.14
CA GLU A 112 6.20 -2.84 19.37
C GLU A 112 5.71 -3.77 20.49
N LYS A 113 5.75 -5.08 20.24
CA LYS A 113 5.35 -6.09 21.21
C LYS A 113 6.44 -7.17 21.29
N THR A 114 6.71 -7.64 22.49
CA THR A 114 7.62 -8.75 22.73
C THR A 114 6.87 -9.89 23.37
N GLY A 115 6.96 -11.06 22.79
CA GLY A 115 6.29 -12.28 23.26
C GLY A 115 7.20 -13.49 23.17
N ARG A 116 6.61 -14.68 23.31
CA ARG A 116 7.35 -15.97 23.27
C ARG A 116 8.10 -16.18 21.95
N SER A 117 7.57 -15.67 20.87
CA SER A 117 8.17 -15.80 19.52
C SER A 117 9.11 -14.64 19.16
N GLY A 118 9.47 -13.81 20.16
CA GLY A 118 10.36 -12.69 19.97
C GLY A 118 9.64 -11.36 19.80
N ARG A 119 10.32 -10.42 19.17
CA ARG A 119 9.85 -9.06 18.95
C ARG A 119 8.94 -9.01 17.72
N LEU A 120 7.81 -8.32 17.85
CA LEU A 120 6.92 -8.00 16.75
C LEU A 120 6.77 -6.48 16.67
N VAL A 121 6.81 -5.95 15.46
CA VAL A 121 6.53 -4.53 15.21
C VAL A 121 5.33 -4.44 14.27
N PHE A 122 4.28 -3.77 14.72
CA PHE A 122 3.08 -3.53 13.92
C PHE A 122 3.11 -2.10 13.42
N VAL A 123 2.92 -1.93 12.12
CA VAL A 123 2.86 -0.62 11.48
C VAL A 123 1.52 -0.51 10.76
N THR A 124 0.73 0.50 11.09
CA THR A 124 -0.49 0.81 10.35
C THR A 124 -0.22 1.98 9.42
N VAL A 125 -0.43 1.75 8.13
CA VAL A 125 -0.30 2.77 7.10
C VAL A 125 -1.68 3.07 6.53
N ARG A 126 -2.07 4.35 6.59
CA ARG A 126 -3.31 4.83 6.00
C ARG A 126 -3.02 5.39 4.62
N HIS A 127 -3.65 4.83 3.61
CA HIS A 127 -3.60 5.33 2.24
C HIS A 127 -4.90 6.05 1.91
N GLU A 128 -4.79 7.30 1.46
CA GLU A 128 -5.91 8.08 0.98
C GLU A 128 -5.73 8.32 -0.51
N ILE A 129 -6.63 7.79 -1.32
CA ILE A 129 -6.53 7.84 -2.76
C ILE A 129 -7.65 8.73 -3.30
N SER A 130 -7.24 9.74 -4.06
CA SER A 130 -8.15 10.74 -4.65
C SER A 130 -8.00 10.74 -6.16
N GLY A 131 -9.11 10.89 -6.85
CA GLY A 131 -9.18 11.09 -8.29
C GLY A 131 -9.79 12.45 -8.63
N GLY A 132 -10.29 12.61 -9.83
CA GLY A 132 -10.86 13.88 -10.31
C GLY A 132 -12.07 14.37 -9.51
N ALA A 133 -12.83 13.46 -8.90
CA ALA A 133 -14.00 13.79 -8.09
C ALA A 133 -13.70 13.93 -6.59
N GLY A 134 -12.44 13.82 -6.17
CA GLY A 134 -12.02 13.93 -4.77
C GLY A 134 -11.64 12.58 -4.16
N LEU A 135 -11.72 12.50 -2.84
CA LEU A 135 -11.34 11.29 -2.09
C LEU A 135 -12.24 10.12 -2.48
N ALA A 136 -11.62 9.06 -2.96
CA ALA A 136 -12.32 7.88 -3.46
C ALA A 136 -12.14 6.65 -2.58
N ILE A 137 -10.95 6.46 -1.99
CA ILE A 137 -10.61 5.26 -1.23
C ILE A 137 -9.80 5.64 -0.01
N VAL A 138 -10.13 5.01 1.11
CA VAL A 138 -9.31 5.03 2.32
C VAL A 138 -8.97 3.58 2.64
N ASP A 139 -7.68 3.26 2.62
CA ASP A 139 -7.17 1.90 2.80
C ASP A 139 -6.13 1.89 3.91
N GLU A 140 -6.47 1.31 5.04
CA GLU A 140 -5.56 1.16 6.17
C GLU A 140 -4.95 -0.23 6.17
N HIS A 141 -3.64 -0.30 5.97
CA HIS A 141 -2.88 -1.55 5.97
C HIS A 141 -2.20 -1.76 7.31
N ASP A 142 -2.40 -2.92 7.91
CA ASP A 142 -1.61 -3.37 9.04
C ASP A 142 -0.51 -4.29 8.54
N ILE A 143 0.73 -3.87 8.78
CA ILE A 143 1.93 -4.61 8.44
C ILE A 143 2.55 -5.10 9.74
N VAL A 144 2.97 -6.35 9.80
CA VAL A 144 3.69 -6.89 10.94
C VAL A 144 5.09 -7.33 10.52
N TYR A 145 6.08 -6.91 11.30
CA TYR A 145 7.47 -7.32 11.13
C TYR A 145 7.83 -8.28 12.28
N ARG A 146 8.24 -9.46 11.93
CA ARG A 146 8.66 -10.50 12.86
C ARG A 146 10.15 -10.70 12.74
N GLU A 147 10.87 -10.77 13.87
CA GLU A 147 12.29 -11.06 13.86
C GLU A 147 12.61 -12.37 13.13
N ASP A 148 13.72 -12.36 12.42
CA ASP A 148 14.29 -13.58 11.87
C ASP A 148 14.82 -14.46 12.99
N THR A 149 14.49 -15.70 12.91
CA THR A 149 15.04 -16.74 13.78
C THR A 149 16.16 -17.50 13.06
#